data_4b212b267d05eeacfaea2516a437ad86
#
_entry.id   4b212b267d05eeacfaea2516a437ad86
#
_cell.length_a   1.000
_cell.length_b   1.000
_cell.length_c   1.000
_cell.angle_alpha   90.00
_cell.angle_beta   90.00
_cell.angle_gamma   90.00
#
_symmetry.space_group_name_H-M   'P 1'
#
loop_
_entity.id
_entity.type
_entity.pdbx_description
1 polymer ?
#
loop_
_entity_poly.entity_id
_entity_poly.type
_entity_poly.pdbx_seq_one_letter_code
_entity_poly.pdbx_strand_id
1 'polypeptide(L)'
;MGSGSGQPTHCSNCNKLGHYFRECKEPVTSYGIIAYRVKPGGPNGASATLGSAALGPAALGSAALGPATLGSATLGSAALEPAVLNNIGLTTCGLIHTNIEILLIQRKDTLGYVEFMRGKYNINSPEYITSLFNQMTVDELTRLETFDFEALWNTLWNNQISRQYKQEYDTALGKYNLLVAGGEETGGRTLESYIKGANREWTTPEWGFPKGRRGNRESEISCAVREFSEETGLDETQCILVKNLLPLEENFLGGNRIQYRHRYYLAYCQHNTEVCIDSHNSVMNREISDIGWFPYEEAIKRIRPYNVEKRQILMSAFRILTKYIVLPGREYLKLTSGHSRRGTPHQLVDRDGNRGHTRGPR
;
A
#
# COMPACT_ATOMS: atom_id res chain seq x y z
N MET A 1 43.11 16.84 -5.48
CA MET A 1 42.40 15.64 -5.96
C MET A 1 41.77 14.97 -4.75
N GLY A 2 40.55 15.33 -4.41
CA GLY A 2 39.83 14.76 -3.28
C GLY A 2 38.93 13.64 -3.79
N SER A 3 39.33 12.40 -3.58
CA SER A 3 38.53 11.21 -3.80
C SER A 3 37.40 11.18 -2.73
N GLY A 4 36.27 11.76 -3.04
CA GLY A 4 35.06 11.56 -2.26
C GLY A 4 34.65 10.09 -2.37
N SER A 5 34.96 9.29 -1.34
CA SER A 5 34.41 7.94 -1.17
C SER A 5 32.91 8.06 -0.86
N GLY A 6 32.10 8.27 -1.92
CA GLY A 6 30.65 8.18 -1.82
C GLY A 6 30.27 6.78 -1.36
N GLN A 7 29.63 6.65 -0.20
CA GLN A 7 29.09 5.37 0.24
C GLN A 7 28.15 4.84 -0.85
N PRO A 8 28.18 3.52 -1.13
CA PRO A 8 27.35 2.94 -2.15
C PRO A 8 25.87 3.22 -1.83
N THR A 9 25.19 3.91 -2.74
CA THR A 9 23.79 4.30 -2.61
C THR A 9 22.88 3.10 -2.81
N HIS A 10 21.94 2.90 -1.88
CA HIS A 10 20.86 1.94 -2.06
C HIS A 10 19.75 2.53 -2.94
N CYS A 11 19.33 1.80 -3.94
CA CYS A 11 18.17 2.17 -4.74
C CYS A 11 16.88 2.07 -3.89
N SER A 12 16.12 3.16 -3.77
CA SER A 12 14.85 3.16 -3.05
C SER A 12 13.79 2.24 -3.68
N ASN A 13 13.89 1.91 -4.97
CA ASN A 13 12.98 0.97 -5.63
C ASN A 13 13.29 -0.49 -5.31
N CYS A 14 14.51 -0.97 -5.62
CA CYS A 14 14.85 -2.39 -5.52
C CYS A 14 15.76 -2.77 -4.34
N ASN A 15 16.23 -1.79 -3.55
CA ASN A 15 17.17 -1.93 -2.43
C ASN A 15 18.57 -2.46 -2.79
N LYS A 16 18.87 -2.65 -4.07
CA LYS A 16 20.22 -3.03 -4.52
C LYS A 16 21.15 -1.84 -4.45
N LEU A 17 22.43 -2.12 -4.20
CA LEU A 17 23.50 -1.12 -4.21
C LEU A 17 23.90 -0.73 -5.64
N GLY A 18 24.48 0.47 -5.81
CA GLY A 18 25.20 0.87 -7.00
C GLY A 18 24.39 1.64 -8.05
N HIS A 19 23.13 1.99 -7.78
CA HIS A 19 22.35 2.86 -8.66
C HIS A 19 21.26 3.62 -7.90
N TYR A 20 20.79 4.72 -8.47
CA TYR A 20 19.65 5.49 -7.97
C TYR A 20 18.33 4.99 -8.56
N PHE A 21 17.20 5.41 -7.97
CA PHE A 21 15.85 5.08 -8.47
C PHE A 21 15.68 5.33 -9.98
N ARG A 22 16.21 6.45 -10.49
CA ARG A 22 16.07 6.84 -11.90
C ARG A 22 16.77 5.89 -12.89
N GLU A 23 17.77 5.14 -12.40
CA GLU A 23 18.57 4.19 -13.15
C GLU A 23 18.11 2.74 -12.93
N CYS A 24 17.08 2.56 -12.08
CA CYS A 24 16.60 1.23 -11.73
C CYS A 24 15.89 0.57 -12.91
N LYS A 25 16.33 -0.65 -13.24
CA LYS A 25 15.74 -1.46 -14.32
C LYS A 25 14.59 -2.36 -13.84
N GLU A 26 14.41 -2.48 -12.52
CA GLU A 26 13.30 -3.23 -11.95
C GLU A 26 11.99 -2.44 -12.12
N PRO A 27 10.83 -3.11 -12.21
CA PRO A 27 9.54 -2.44 -12.20
C PRO A 27 9.41 -1.46 -11.03
N VAL A 28 8.73 -0.34 -11.24
CA VAL A 28 8.44 0.61 -10.17
C VAL A 28 7.55 -0.08 -9.14
N THR A 29 8.11 -0.34 -7.95
CA THR A 29 7.47 -1.20 -6.95
C THR A 29 6.85 -0.37 -5.83
N SER A 30 5.60 -0.72 -5.47
CA SER A 30 4.89 -0.24 -4.29
C SER A 30 4.53 -1.42 -3.39
N TYR A 31 4.40 -1.16 -2.10
CA TYR A 31 4.07 -2.14 -1.07
C TYR A 31 2.83 -1.68 -0.32
N GLY A 32 1.91 -2.60 -0.06
CA GLY A 32 0.66 -2.27 0.59
C GLY A 32 0.07 -3.44 1.38
N ILE A 33 -1.08 -3.19 1.96
CA ILE A 33 -1.82 -4.16 2.76
C ILE A 33 -3.24 -4.29 2.22
N ILE A 34 -3.68 -5.54 2.04
CA ILE A 34 -5.09 -5.88 1.88
C ILE A 34 -5.59 -6.29 3.26
N ALA A 35 -6.25 -5.37 3.94
CA ALA A 35 -6.84 -5.63 5.24
C ALA A 35 -8.23 -6.25 5.06
N TYR A 36 -8.53 -7.23 5.91
CA TYR A 36 -9.85 -7.87 5.96
C TYR A 36 -10.33 -8.00 7.40
N ARG A 37 -11.65 -8.00 7.57
CA ARG A 37 -12.32 -8.34 8.82
C ARG A 37 -13.44 -9.34 8.56
N VAL A 38 -13.86 -10.04 9.62
CA VAL A 38 -14.96 -11.00 9.55
C VAL A 38 -16.07 -10.52 10.49
N LYS A 39 -17.23 -10.15 9.92
CA LYS A 39 -18.39 -9.79 10.73
C LYS A 39 -18.93 -11.00 11.48
N PRO A 40 -19.37 -10.82 12.74
CA PRO A 40 -20.15 -11.85 13.41
C PRO A 40 -21.35 -12.24 12.56
N GLY A 41 -21.58 -13.52 12.37
CA GLY A 41 -22.76 -14.01 11.67
C GLY A 41 -24.05 -13.45 12.30
N GLY A 42 -25.03 -13.11 11.46
CA GLY A 42 -26.38 -12.75 11.92
C GLY A 42 -27.02 -13.83 12.82
N PRO A 43 -28.25 -13.66 13.33
CA PRO A 43 -28.83 -14.36 14.50
C PRO A 43 -28.85 -15.88 14.49
N ASN A 44 -28.30 -16.53 13.46
CA ASN A 44 -28.11 -18.00 13.40
C ASN A 44 -26.64 -18.44 13.45
N GLY A 45 -25.69 -17.56 13.72
CA GLY A 45 -24.26 -17.87 13.78
C GLY A 45 -23.77 -17.95 15.22
N ALA A 46 -23.37 -19.15 15.66
CA ALA A 46 -22.67 -19.33 16.91
C ALA A 46 -21.44 -18.41 16.96
N SER A 47 -21.32 -17.62 18.01
CA SER A 47 -20.19 -16.75 18.32
C SER A 47 -18.90 -17.57 18.31
N ALA A 48 -18.09 -17.45 17.26
CA ALA A 48 -16.72 -17.91 17.30
C ALA A 48 -15.89 -16.87 18.07
N THR A 49 -16.05 -16.86 19.38
CA THR A 49 -15.07 -16.25 20.30
C THR A 49 -13.77 -17.04 20.11
N LEU A 50 -12.73 -16.36 19.60
CA LEU A 50 -11.34 -16.83 19.74
C LEU A 50 -11.04 -16.88 21.25
N GLY A 51 -11.45 -17.98 21.91
CA GLY A 51 -11.14 -18.25 23.29
C GLY A 51 -9.63 -18.33 23.44
N SER A 52 -9.09 -17.53 24.33
CA SER A 52 -7.74 -17.68 24.87
C SER A 52 -7.67 -19.05 25.56
N ALA A 53 -7.33 -20.11 24.81
CA ALA A 53 -7.04 -21.40 25.41
C ALA A 53 -5.63 -21.34 26.00
N ALA A 54 -5.58 -21.27 27.32
CA ALA A 54 -4.39 -21.52 28.11
C ALA A 54 -3.92 -22.96 27.85
N LEU A 55 -2.74 -23.11 27.23
CA LEU A 55 -2.08 -24.40 27.06
C LEU A 55 -1.57 -24.86 28.42
N GLY A 56 -2.28 -25.82 29.03
CA GLY A 56 -1.76 -26.65 30.10
C GLY A 56 -0.77 -27.71 29.53
N PRO A 57 0.22 -28.18 30.31
CA PRO A 57 1.22 -29.11 29.83
C PRO A 57 0.62 -30.49 29.61
N ALA A 58 0.54 -30.95 28.35
CA ALA A 58 0.18 -32.31 28.01
C ALA A 58 1.44 -33.20 28.05
N ALA A 59 1.36 -34.29 28.82
CA ALA A 59 2.42 -35.29 28.97
C ALA A 59 2.72 -35.99 27.64
N LEU A 60 4.01 -36.02 27.26
CA LEU A 60 4.54 -36.79 26.13
C LEU A 60 4.57 -38.29 26.47
N GLY A 61 3.61 -39.03 25.92
CA GLY A 61 3.67 -40.51 25.90
C GLY A 61 4.61 -40.99 24.79
N SER A 62 5.63 -41.75 25.17
CA SER A 62 6.60 -42.41 24.31
C SER A 62 5.93 -43.54 23.50
N ALA A 63 5.90 -43.40 22.16
CA ALA A 63 5.55 -44.49 21.26
C ALA A 63 6.76 -44.86 20.38
N ALA A 64 7.14 -46.16 20.45
CA ALA A 64 8.27 -46.73 19.73
C ALA A 64 8.03 -46.81 18.22
N LEU A 65 9.03 -46.40 17.43
CA LEU A 65 9.06 -46.49 15.97
C LEU A 65 9.73 -47.83 15.56
N GLY A 66 8.99 -48.66 14.83
CA GLY A 66 9.54 -49.79 14.08
C GLY A 66 9.88 -49.34 12.63
N PRO A 67 10.81 -50.05 11.94
CA PRO A 67 11.30 -49.62 10.65
C PRO A 67 10.30 -49.93 9.51
N ALA A 68 9.93 -48.93 8.71
CA ALA A 68 9.13 -49.08 7.51
C ALA A 68 9.95 -48.75 6.26
N THR A 69 9.91 -49.67 5.32
CA THR A 69 10.53 -49.70 4.00
C THR A 69 10.04 -48.58 3.08
N LEU A 70 10.99 -47.97 2.33
CA LEU A 70 10.76 -47.00 1.27
C LEU A 70 10.01 -47.64 0.08
N GLY A 71 8.74 -47.27 -0.08
CA GLY A 71 7.97 -47.49 -1.30
C GLY A 71 7.68 -46.15 -1.99
N SER A 72 8.03 -46.07 -3.28
CA SER A 72 7.74 -44.95 -4.19
C SER A 72 6.23 -44.68 -4.21
N ALA A 73 5.78 -43.51 -3.73
CA ALA A 73 4.39 -43.12 -3.81
C ALA A 73 4.28 -41.78 -4.62
N THR A 74 3.57 -41.89 -5.71
CA THR A 74 3.04 -40.80 -6.53
C THR A 74 2.28 -39.80 -5.69
N LEU A 75 2.57 -38.48 -5.90
CA LEU A 75 1.86 -37.35 -5.30
C LEU A 75 0.40 -37.33 -5.77
N GLY A 76 -0.48 -38.01 -5.05
CA GLY A 76 -1.91 -37.81 -5.11
C GLY A 76 -2.35 -36.70 -4.15
N SER A 77 -3.18 -35.79 -4.64
CA SER A 77 -3.82 -34.74 -3.85
C SER A 77 -4.66 -35.38 -2.71
N ALA A 78 -4.08 -35.53 -1.55
CA ALA A 78 -4.81 -35.96 -0.35
C ALA A 78 -5.39 -34.75 0.35
N ALA A 79 -6.68 -34.52 0.19
CA ALA A 79 -7.45 -33.66 1.08
C ALA A 79 -7.44 -34.31 2.47
N LEU A 80 -6.95 -33.60 3.49
CA LEU A 80 -6.99 -34.07 4.88
C LEU A 80 -8.45 -34.19 5.32
N GLU A 81 -8.78 -35.36 5.86
CA GLU A 81 -10.11 -35.69 6.38
C GLU A 81 -10.52 -34.69 7.48
N PRO A 82 -11.81 -34.25 7.54
CA PRO A 82 -12.29 -33.29 8.54
C PRO A 82 -12.08 -33.70 10.00
N ALA A 83 -11.99 -34.99 10.28
CA ALA A 83 -11.77 -35.53 11.63
C ALA A 83 -10.37 -35.25 12.20
N VAL A 84 -9.36 -35.07 11.34
CA VAL A 84 -7.98 -34.80 11.78
C VAL A 84 -7.84 -33.31 12.16
N LEU A 85 -8.60 -32.44 11.54
CA LEU A 85 -8.58 -31.01 11.81
C LEU A 85 -9.26 -30.61 13.13
N ASN A 86 -10.29 -31.37 13.55
CA ASN A 86 -10.97 -31.15 14.82
C ASN A 86 -10.07 -31.49 16.06
N ASN A 87 -9.11 -32.39 15.91
CA ASN A 87 -8.19 -32.75 17.00
C ASN A 87 -7.07 -31.73 17.23
N ILE A 88 -6.86 -30.80 16.31
CA ILE A 88 -5.85 -29.74 16.44
C ILE A 88 -6.48 -28.40 16.86
N GLY A 89 -7.77 -28.37 17.18
CA GLY A 89 -8.49 -27.13 17.51
C GLY A 89 -8.65 -26.16 16.32
N LEU A 90 -8.39 -26.66 15.12
CA LEU A 90 -8.61 -25.94 13.86
C LEU A 90 -9.99 -26.32 13.34
N THR A 91 -11.01 -25.62 13.76
CA THR A 91 -12.30 -25.66 13.07
C THR A 91 -12.05 -25.26 11.62
N THR A 92 -12.43 -26.13 10.69
CA THR A 92 -12.62 -25.78 9.27
C THR A 92 -13.76 -24.77 9.20
N CYS A 93 -13.49 -23.55 9.62
CA CYS A 93 -14.37 -22.44 9.32
C CYS A 93 -14.11 -22.10 7.86
N GLY A 94 -14.87 -22.70 6.96
CA GLY A 94 -15.14 -22.06 5.69
C GLY A 94 -15.76 -20.73 6.04
N LEU A 95 -14.96 -19.66 6.02
CA LEU A 95 -15.46 -18.31 6.25
C LEU A 95 -16.62 -18.13 5.27
N ILE A 96 -17.83 -17.97 5.81
CA ILE A 96 -19.00 -17.78 4.98
C ILE A 96 -18.76 -16.53 4.16
N HIS A 97 -18.83 -16.64 2.84
CA HIS A 97 -18.52 -15.60 1.87
C HIS A 97 -19.13 -14.23 2.22
N THR A 98 -20.28 -14.21 2.86
CA THR A 98 -21.03 -13.00 3.22
C THR A 98 -20.46 -12.22 4.40
N ASN A 99 -19.54 -12.80 5.17
CA ASN A 99 -19.05 -12.19 6.42
C ASN A 99 -17.68 -11.54 6.28
N ILE A 100 -17.00 -11.71 5.14
CA ILE A 100 -15.68 -11.11 4.89
C ILE A 100 -15.86 -9.73 4.28
N GLU A 101 -15.29 -8.73 4.94
CA GLU A 101 -15.17 -7.37 4.40
C GLU A 101 -13.70 -7.04 4.15
N ILE A 102 -13.45 -6.35 3.05
CA ILE A 102 -12.14 -5.87 2.62
C ILE A 102 -12.10 -4.35 2.77
N LEU A 103 -10.99 -3.83 3.30
CA LEU A 103 -10.74 -2.41 3.39
C LEU A 103 -10.33 -1.86 2.03
N LEU A 104 -11.02 -0.83 1.58
CA LEU A 104 -10.61 -0.02 0.43
C LEU A 104 -10.51 1.44 0.83
N ILE A 105 -9.63 2.15 0.14
CA ILE A 105 -9.47 3.60 0.18
C ILE A 105 -9.85 4.18 -1.18
N GLN A 106 -10.42 5.39 -1.18
CA GLN A 106 -10.66 6.17 -2.39
C GLN A 106 -9.61 7.27 -2.49
N ARG A 107 -9.02 7.44 -3.66
CA ARG A 107 -8.10 8.55 -3.92
C ARG A 107 -8.84 9.90 -3.79
N LYS A 108 -8.11 10.94 -3.40
CA LYS A 108 -8.66 12.30 -3.40
C LYS A 108 -8.86 12.82 -4.83
N ASP A 109 -7.86 12.61 -5.68
CA ASP A 109 -7.91 12.93 -7.10
C ASP A 109 -7.56 11.69 -7.93
N THR A 110 -8.10 11.61 -9.14
CA THR A 110 -7.82 10.49 -10.06
C THR A 110 -6.34 10.47 -10.45
N LEU A 111 -5.84 9.28 -10.76
CA LEU A 111 -4.46 9.17 -11.25
C LEU A 111 -4.28 9.96 -12.55
N GLY A 112 -5.28 9.97 -13.43
CA GLY A 112 -5.27 10.75 -14.66
C GLY A 112 -5.10 12.26 -14.41
N TYR A 113 -5.87 12.82 -13.47
CA TYR A 113 -5.75 14.22 -13.09
C TYR A 113 -4.40 14.54 -12.46
N VAL A 114 -3.93 13.73 -11.52
CA VAL A 114 -2.63 13.92 -10.87
C VAL A 114 -1.48 13.85 -11.86
N GLU A 115 -1.45 12.87 -12.77
CA GLU A 115 -0.40 12.75 -13.78
C GLU A 115 -0.45 13.90 -14.78
N PHE A 116 -1.64 14.34 -15.17
CA PHE A 116 -1.82 15.51 -16.05
C PHE A 116 -1.28 16.77 -15.37
N MET A 117 -1.74 17.11 -14.18
CA MET A 117 -1.31 18.31 -13.46
C MET A 117 0.19 18.32 -13.17
N ARG A 118 0.82 17.14 -12.96
CA ARG A 118 2.27 17.02 -12.76
C ARG A 118 3.08 17.00 -14.06
N GLY A 119 2.44 17.13 -15.22
CA GLY A 119 3.13 17.07 -16.51
C GLY A 119 3.80 15.72 -16.81
N LYS A 120 3.29 14.61 -16.25
CA LYS A 120 3.86 13.26 -16.43
C LYS A 120 3.42 12.60 -17.73
N TYR A 121 3.39 13.36 -18.80
CA TYR A 121 3.05 12.91 -20.14
C TYR A 121 4.00 13.50 -21.17
N ASN A 122 4.06 12.87 -22.33
CA ASN A 122 4.73 13.46 -23.50
C ASN A 122 3.66 14.21 -24.31
N ILE A 123 3.95 15.47 -24.64
CA ILE A 123 3.04 16.32 -25.43
C ILE A 123 2.74 15.70 -26.80
N ASN A 124 3.69 14.94 -27.35
CA ASN A 124 3.58 14.26 -28.63
C ASN A 124 2.89 12.89 -28.55
N SER A 125 2.23 12.57 -27.42
CA SER A 125 1.49 11.32 -27.23
C SER A 125 0.01 11.60 -26.94
N PRO A 126 -0.75 12.05 -27.96
CA PRO A 126 -2.15 12.43 -27.79
C PRO A 126 -3.03 11.31 -27.26
N GLU A 127 -2.76 10.05 -27.63
CA GLU A 127 -3.51 8.89 -27.14
C GLU A 127 -3.35 8.74 -25.62
N TYR A 128 -2.13 8.93 -25.11
CA TYR A 128 -1.88 8.88 -23.68
C TYR A 128 -2.56 10.04 -22.94
N ILE A 129 -2.46 11.26 -23.46
CA ILE A 129 -3.15 12.42 -22.88
C ILE A 129 -4.68 12.15 -22.86
N THR A 130 -5.26 11.69 -23.97
CA THR A 130 -6.68 11.29 -24.02
C THR A 130 -7.01 10.26 -22.95
N SER A 131 -6.14 9.27 -22.74
CA SER A 131 -6.37 8.25 -21.70
C SER A 131 -6.36 8.82 -20.29
N LEU A 132 -5.56 9.86 -20.01
CA LEU A 132 -5.57 10.56 -18.72
C LEU A 132 -6.91 11.29 -18.50
N PHE A 133 -7.39 11.99 -19.51
CA PHE A 133 -8.69 12.71 -19.44
C PHE A 133 -9.87 11.74 -19.28
N ASN A 134 -9.84 10.59 -19.93
CA ASN A 134 -10.86 9.54 -19.77
C ASN A 134 -10.88 8.87 -18.39
N GLN A 135 -9.84 9.05 -17.58
CA GLN A 135 -9.78 8.59 -16.20
C GLN A 135 -10.33 9.62 -15.21
N MET A 136 -10.38 10.90 -15.60
CA MET A 136 -10.82 12.01 -14.75
C MET A 136 -12.31 11.92 -14.42
N THR A 137 -12.66 12.45 -13.25
CA THR A 137 -14.05 12.66 -12.88
C THR A 137 -14.64 13.87 -13.59
N VAL A 138 -15.98 13.93 -13.62
CA VAL A 138 -16.71 15.11 -14.15
C VAL A 138 -16.30 16.38 -13.39
N ASP A 139 -16.10 16.30 -12.07
CA ASP A 139 -15.66 17.42 -11.24
C ASP A 139 -14.26 17.89 -11.61
N GLU A 140 -13.31 16.98 -11.81
CA GLU A 140 -11.94 17.29 -12.20
C GLU A 140 -11.89 17.97 -13.59
N LEU A 141 -12.69 17.48 -14.54
CA LEU A 141 -12.83 18.11 -15.86
C LEU A 141 -13.41 19.52 -15.75
N THR A 142 -14.42 19.72 -14.89
CA THR A 142 -14.99 21.04 -14.63
C THR A 142 -14.01 21.99 -13.96
N ARG A 143 -13.18 21.48 -13.04
CA ARG A 143 -12.08 22.26 -12.44
C ARG A 143 -11.08 22.74 -13.50
N LEU A 144 -10.70 21.87 -14.45
CA LEU A 144 -9.82 22.24 -15.57
C LEU A 144 -10.44 23.28 -16.54
N GLU A 145 -11.76 23.30 -16.65
CA GLU A 145 -12.48 24.32 -17.44
C GLU A 145 -12.55 25.69 -16.74
N THR A 146 -12.56 25.68 -15.39
CA THR A 146 -12.93 26.85 -14.59
C THR A 146 -11.74 27.61 -14.01
N PHE A 147 -10.71 26.88 -13.59
CA PHE A 147 -9.58 27.44 -12.84
C PHE A 147 -8.30 27.49 -13.68
N ASP A 148 -7.44 28.45 -13.37
CA ASP A 148 -6.10 28.52 -13.94
C ASP A 148 -5.17 27.44 -13.34
N PHE A 149 -4.02 27.25 -13.99
CA PHE A 149 -3.05 26.22 -13.59
C PHE A 149 -2.55 26.41 -12.15
N GLU A 150 -2.33 27.65 -11.72
CA GLU A 150 -1.81 27.94 -10.38
C GLU A 150 -2.81 27.55 -9.30
N ALA A 151 -4.08 27.91 -9.47
CA ALA A 151 -5.16 27.52 -8.55
C ALA A 151 -5.33 25.99 -8.48
N LEU A 152 -5.29 25.31 -9.63
CA LEU A 152 -5.36 23.83 -9.71
C LEU A 152 -4.17 23.17 -9.03
N TRP A 153 -2.97 23.68 -9.27
CA TRP A 153 -1.74 23.16 -8.64
C TRP A 153 -1.75 23.37 -7.12
N ASN A 154 -2.14 24.54 -6.66
CA ASN A 154 -2.23 24.86 -5.23
C ASN A 154 -3.27 23.97 -4.53
N THR A 155 -4.39 23.69 -5.18
CA THR A 155 -5.42 22.77 -4.66
C THR A 155 -4.88 21.33 -4.55
N LEU A 156 -4.17 20.85 -5.56
CA LEU A 156 -3.58 19.51 -5.59
C LEU A 156 -2.57 19.29 -4.44
N TRP A 157 -1.82 20.34 -4.08
CA TRP A 157 -0.77 20.28 -3.06
C TRP A 157 -1.14 20.94 -1.72
N ASN A 158 -2.42 21.27 -1.50
CA ASN A 158 -2.91 21.96 -0.30
C ASN A 158 -2.06 23.21 0.04
N ASN A 159 -1.68 24.00 -0.97
CA ASN A 159 -0.82 25.18 -0.86
C ASN A 159 0.59 24.89 -0.27
N GLN A 160 1.03 23.65 -0.22
CA GLN A 160 2.36 23.27 0.27
C GLN A 160 3.35 23.17 -0.89
N ILE A 161 3.77 24.31 -1.42
CA ILE A 161 4.80 24.36 -2.49
C ILE A 161 6.18 24.32 -1.83
N SER A 162 6.83 23.15 -1.82
CA SER A 162 8.23 23.06 -1.43
C SER A 162 9.15 23.45 -2.61
N ARG A 163 10.35 23.96 -2.30
CA ARG A 163 11.39 24.25 -3.33
C ARG A 163 11.70 23.04 -4.21
N GLN A 164 11.50 21.85 -3.69
CA GLN A 164 11.74 20.59 -4.39
C GLN A 164 10.81 20.38 -5.58
N TYR A 165 9.59 20.95 -5.55
CA TYR A 165 8.60 20.82 -6.62
C TYR A 165 8.64 21.95 -7.65
N LYS A 166 9.51 22.96 -7.48
CA LYS A 166 9.57 24.11 -8.40
C LYS A 166 9.88 23.68 -9.84
N GLN A 167 10.87 22.80 -10.04
CA GLN A 167 11.20 22.31 -11.39
C GLN A 167 10.07 21.48 -12.01
N GLU A 168 9.34 20.71 -11.19
CA GLU A 168 8.17 19.97 -11.65
C GLU A 168 7.03 20.91 -12.02
N TYR A 169 6.79 21.94 -11.22
CA TYR A 169 5.82 23.00 -11.50
C TYR A 169 6.11 23.71 -12.83
N ASP A 170 7.34 24.21 -13.03
CA ASP A 170 7.72 24.93 -14.24
C ASP A 170 7.56 24.04 -15.49
N THR A 171 7.93 22.77 -15.39
CA THR A 171 7.76 21.79 -16.48
C THR A 171 6.29 21.52 -16.78
N ALA A 172 5.48 21.34 -15.76
CA ALA A 172 4.05 21.06 -15.88
C ALA A 172 3.30 22.28 -16.45
N LEU A 173 3.59 23.48 -15.93
CA LEU A 173 3.03 24.74 -16.43
C LEU A 173 3.36 24.95 -17.91
N GLY A 174 4.62 24.71 -18.32
CA GLY A 174 5.01 24.81 -19.72
C GLY A 174 4.18 23.91 -20.62
N LYS A 175 3.99 22.64 -20.25
CA LYS A 175 3.16 21.70 -21.03
C LYS A 175 1.68 22.07 -21.02
N TYR A 176 1.16 22.55 -19.89
CA TYR A 176 -0.20 23.03 -19.78
C TYR A 176 -0.46 24.21 -20.75
N ASN A 177 0.44 25.19 -20.75
CA ASN A 177 0.33 26.36 -21.62
C ASN A 177 0.39 26.02 -23.12
N LEU A 178 1.22 25.02 -23.51
CA LEU A 178 1.25 24.51 -24.87
C LEU A 178 -0.11 23.92 -25.28
N LEU A 179 -0.76 23.18 -24.39
CA LEU A 179 -2.11 22.65 -24.64
C LEU A 179 -3.18 23.73 -24.66
N VAL A 180 -3.06 24.79 -23.84
CA VAL A 180 -3.98 25.93 -23.86
C VAL A 180 -3.87 26.69 -25.19
N ALA A 181 -2.64 26.97 -25.63
CA ALA A 181 -2.39 27.69 -26.88
C ALA A 181 -2.80 26.87 -28.11
N GLY A 182 -2.63 25.55 -28.07
CA GLY A 182 -2.73 24.73 -29.27
C GLY A 182 -1.60 25.04 -30.26
N GLY A 183 -1.45 24.30 -31.31
CA GLY A 183 -0.46 24.55 -32.31
C GLY A 183 0.19 23.29 -32.86
N GLU A 184 1.24 23.44 -33.68
CA GLU A 184 1.92 22.31 -34.34
C GLU A 184 2.53 21.34 -33.33
N GLU A 185 3.09 21.86 -32.23
CA GLU A 185 3.68 21.05 -31.15
C GLU A 185 2.69 20.08 -30.47
N THR A 186 1.41 20.43 -30.48
CA THR A 186 0.32 19.60 -29.91
C THR A 186 -0.46 18.83 -30.98
N GLY A 187 -0.01 18.91 -32.25
CA GLY A 187 -0.76 18.39 -33.40
C GLY A 187 -2.13 19.04 -33.57
N GLY A 188 -2.24 20.32 -33.23
CA GLY A 188 -3.47 21.11 -33.32
C GLY A 188 -4.49 20.81 -32.20
N ARG A 189 -4.16 19.96 -31.23
CA ARG A 189 -5.07 19.64 -30.11
C ARG A 189 -4.88 20.64 -28.98
N THR A 190 -6.01 21.09 -28.45
CA THR A 190 -6.05 22.03 -27.32
C THR A 190 -6.51 21.36 -26.05
N LEU A 191 -6.22 21.96 -24.89
CA LEU A 191 -6.76 21.54 -23.59
C LEU A 191 -8.28 21.41 -23.65
N GLU A 192 -8.97 22.41 -24.23
CA GLU A 192 -10.41 22.39 -24.40
C GLU A 192 -10.89 21.19 -25.23
N SER A 193 -10.15 20.82 -26.30
CA SER A 193 -10.49 19.66 -27.12
C SER A 193 -10.39 18.34 -26.36
N TYR A 194 -9.40 18.20 -25.46
CA TYR A 194 -9.28 17.02 -24.59
C TYR A 194 -10.41 16.96 -23.56
N ILE A 195 -10.76 18.09 -22.93
CA ILE A 195 -11.85 18.16 -21.94
C ILE A 195 -13.20 17.81 -22.60
N LYS A 196 -13.49 18.38 -23.79
CA LYS A 196 -14.72 18.10 -24.53
C LYS A 196 -14.78 16.64 -25.04
N GLY A 197 -13.64 16.07 -25.39
CA GLY A 197 -13.54 14.70 -25.87
C GLY A 197 -13.52 13.62 -24.77
N ALA A 198 -13.45 14.00 -23.50
CA ALA A 198 -13.41 13.05 -22.39
C ALA A 198 -14.74 12.33 -22.19
N ASN A 199 -14.69 11.06 -21.79
CA ASN A 199 -15.86 10.18 -21.62
C ASN A 199 -16.88 10.64 -20.57
N ARG A 200 -16.48 11.44 -19.58
CA ARG A 200 -17.33 11.91 -18.45
C ARG A 200 -18.08 10.77 -17.74
N GLU A 201 -17.47 9.58 -17.69
CA GLU A 201 -18.06 8.38 -17.12
C GLU A 201 -17.99 8.36 -15.59
N TRP A 202 -16.93 8.98 -15.03
CA TRP A 202 -16.61 8.84 -13.63
C TRP A 202 -17.12 10.02 -12.80
N THR A 203 -17.81 9.69 -11.70
CA THR A 203 -18.28 10.69 -10.73
C THR A 203 -17.37 10.78 -9.50
N THR A 204 -16.57 9.74 -9.25
CA THR A 204 -15.66 9.65 -8.09
C THR A 204 -14.29 9.12 -8.52
N PRO A 205 -13.20 9.50 -7.82
CA PRO A 205 -11.88 8.92 -8.05
C PRO A 205 -11.80 7.42 -7.77
N GLU A 206 -10.68 6.80 -8.12
CA GLU A 206 -10.47 5.36 -8.02
C GLU A 206 -10.43 4.86 -6.58
N TRP A 207 -11.06 3.71 -6.36
CA TRP A 207 -10.91 2.88 -5.18
C TRP A 207 -9.78 1.87 -5.35
N GLY A 208 -9.07 1.56 -4.26
CA GLY A 208 -8.01 0.57 -4.28
C GLY A 208 -7.53 0.19 -2.88
N PHE A 209 -6.41 -0.52 -2.84
CA PHE A 209 -5.77 -0.93 -1.59
C PHE A 209 -4.75 0.13 -1.15
N PRO A 210 -4.61 0.38 0.17
CA PRO A 210 -3.56 1.24 0.72
C PRO A 210 -2.18 0.72 0.32
N LYS A 211 -1.34 1.59 -0.25
CA LYS A 211 0.01 1.24 -0.72
C LYS A 211 0.83 2.46 -1.09
N GLY A 212 2.12 2.35 -0.93
CA GLY A 212 3.02 3.37 -1.43
C GLY A 212 4.43 2.88 -1.72
N ARG A 213 5.32 3.82 -1.99
CA ARG A 213 6.70 3.54 -2.37
C ARG A 213 7.59 3.46 -1.16
N ARG A 214 8.57 2.57 -1.25
CA ARG A 214 9.55 2.38 -0.20
C ARG A 214 10.44 3.61 -0.04
N GLY A 215 10.66 3.97 1.22
CA GLY A 215 11.69 4.94 1.62
C GLY A 215 13.11 4.37 1.47
N ASN A 216 14.11 5.22 1.65
CA ASN A 216 15.50 4.79 1.61
C ASN A 216 15.81 3.84 2.78
N ARG A 217 16.38 2.67 2.50
CA ARG A 217 16.74 1.61 3.46
C ARG A 217 15.56 1.02 4.26
N GLU A 218 14.35 1.27 3.84
CA GLU A 218 13.16 0.68 4.43
C GLU A 218 12.96 -0.76 3.96
N SER A 219 12.46 -1.66 4.82
CA SER A 219 12.07 -3.01 4.39
C SER A 219 10.72 -2.98 3.66
N GLU A 220 10.41 -4.02 2.88
CA GLU A 220 9.15 -4.13 2.15
C GLU A 220 7.94 -4.12 3.11
N ILE A 221 8.02 -4.90 4.19
CA ILE A 221 6.96 -4.98 5.19
C ILE A 221 6.82 -3.65 5.95
N SER A 222 7.94 -3.01 6.34
CA SER A 222 7.89 -1.71 7.02
C SER A 222 7.23 -0.64 6.15
N CYS A 223 7.54 -0.66 4.84
CA CYS A 223 6.89 0.22 3.87
C CYS A 223 5.38 -0.04 3.81
N ALA A 224 4.97 -1.31 3.65
CA ALA A 224 3.56 -1.66 3.57
C ALA A 224 2.78 -1.25 4.83
N VAL A 225 3.37 -1.43 6.02
CA VAL A 225 2.75 -1.05 7.31
C VAL A 225 2.68 0.47 7.45
N ARG A 226 3.75 1.20 7.12
CA ARG A 226 3.76 2.67 7.18
C ARG A 226 2.73 3.28 6.25
N GLU A 227 2.72 2.89 4.97
CA GLU A 227 1.76 3.39 3.98
C GLU A 227 0.32 3.05 4.38
N PHE A 228 0.09 1.85 4.90
CA PHE A 228 -1.21 1.46 5.43
C PHE A 228 -1.65 2.38 6.58
N SER A 229 -0.77 2.66 7.54
CA SER A 229 -1.09 3.53 8.66
C SER A 229 -1.30 4.98 8.22
N GLU A 230 -0.49 5.48 7.28
CA GLU A 230 -0.61 6.84 6.73
C GLU A 230 -1.93 7.04 5.97
N GLU A 231 -2.35 6.06 5.16
CA GLU A 231 -3.55 6.15 4.32
C GLU A 231 -4.85 5.73 5.01
N THR A 232 -4.79 4.98 6.14
CA THR A 232 -5.99 4.46 6.82
C THR A 232 -6.19 4.95 8.25
N GLY A 233 -5.14 5.49 8.88
CA GLY A 233 -5.13 5.82 10.30
C GLY A 233 -5.06 4.59 11.23
N LEU A 234 -5.08 3.37 10.70
CA LEU A 234 -4.99 2.14 11.48
C LEU A 234 -3.54 1.78 11.76
N ASP A 235 -3.27 1.22 12.93
CA ASP A 235 -1.94 0.80 13.35
C ASP A 235 -1.82 -0.74 13.51
N GLU A 236 -0.61 -1.17 13.88
CA GLU A 236 -0.28 -2.58 14.09
C GLU A 236 -1.01 -3.25 15.26
N THR A 237 -1.66 -2.50 16.13
CA THR A 237 -2.47 -3.05 17.22
C THR A 237 -3.86 -3.45 16.76
N GLN A 238 -4.35 -2.79 15.72
CA GLN A 238 -5.68 -2.98 15.15
C GLN A 238 -5.67 -3.98 13.99
N CYS A 239 -4.57 -4.03 13.23
CA CYS A 239 -4.41 -4.93 12.09
C CYS A 239 -3.17 -5.82 12.22
N ILE A 240 -3.36 -7.13 12.07
CA ILE A 240 -2.36 -8.17 12.29
C ILE A 240 -2.02 -8.84 10.96
N LEU A 241 -0.75 -8.78 10.53
CA LEU A 241 -0.30 -9.43 9.30
C LEU A 241 -0.47 -10.95 9.34
N VAL A 242 -0.87 -11.53 8.22
CA VAL A 242 -0.95 -12.97 8.01
C VAL A 242 0.46 -13.52 7.75
N LYS A 243 0.88 -14.53 8.53
CA LYS A 243 2.25 -15.06 8.51
C LYS A 243 2.53 -16.10 7.43
N ASN A 244 1.53 -16.90 7.09
CA ASN A 244 1.71 -18.09 6.26
C ASN A 244 1.45 -17.87 4.78
N LEU A 245 1.50 -16.62 4.34
CA LEU A 245 1.27 -16.25 2.95
C LEU A 245 2.40 -15.37 2.42
N LEU A 246 2.75 -15.59 1.16
CA LEU A 246 3.54 -14.64 0.39
C LEU A 246 2.67 -13.46 -0.04
N PRO A 247 3.25 -12.27 -0.28
CA PRO A 247 2.50 -11.15 -0.79
C PRO A 247 1.90 -11.46 -2.16
N LEU A 248 0.69 -10.97 -2.39
CA LEU A 248 0.06 -10.99 -3.71
C LEU A 248 0.72 -9.94 -4.60
N GLU A 249 0.99 -10.28 -5.87
CA GLU A 249 1.69 -9.37 -6.80
C GLU A 249 0.77 -8.96 -7.95
N GLU A 250 0.58 -7.65 -8.09
CA GLU A 250 -0.06 -6.98 -9.21
C GLU A 250 1.04 -6.44 -10.13
N ASN A 251 1.20 -7.01 -11.32
CA ASN A 251 2.17 -6.58 -12.32
C ASN A 251 1.45 -6.05 -13.56
N PHE A 252 1.75 -4.83 -13.97
CA PHE A 252 1.12 -4.21 -15.14
C PHE A 252 2.03 -3.21 -15.82
N LEU A 253 1.73 -2.93 -17.09
CA LEU A 253 2.34 -1.87 -17.86
C LEU A 253 1.43 -0.63 -17.81
N GLY A 254 1.93 0.46 -17.23
CA GLY A 254 1.20 1.73 -17.22
C GLY A 254 1.03 2.32 -18.61
N GLY A 255 0.04 3.20 -18.81
CA GLY A 255 -0.14 3.94 -20.05
C GLY A 255 1.07 4.80 -20.45
N ASN A 256 1.91 5.16 -19.50
CA ASN A 256 3.21 5.82 -19.67
C ASN A 256 4.34 4.85 -20.10
N ARG A 257 4.03 3.59 -20.41
CA ARG A 257 4.95 2.52 -20.80
C ARG A 257 5.97 2.15 -19.70
N ILE A 258 5.71 2.47 -18.45
CA ILE A 258 6.51 2.05 -17.30
C ILE A 258 5.91 0.76 -16.72
N GLN A 259 6.78 -0.19 -16.40
CA GLN A 259 6.37 -1.40 -15.68
C GLN A 259 6.20 -1.10 -14.21
N TYR A 260 5.08 -1.51 -13.66
CA TYR A 260 4.73 -1.37 -12.25
C TYR A 260 4.55 -2.74 -11.61
N ARG A 261 4.94 -2.84 -10.33
CA ARG A 261 4.71 -3.98 -9.46
C ARG A 261 4.15 -3.49 -8.15
N HIS A 262 2.98 -3.98 -7.76
CA HIS A 262 2.46 -3.76 -6.41
C HIS A 262 2.46 -5.08 -5.66
N ARG A 263 2.98 -5.08 -4.42
CA ARG A 263 3.05 -6.24 -3.54
C ARG A 263 2.18 -5.99 -2.32
N TYR A 264 1.19 -6.85 -2.11
CA TYR A 264 0.21 -6.71 -1.05
C TYR A 264 0.32 -7.83 -0.05
N TYR A 265 0.49 -7.49 1.22
CA TYR A 265 0.40 -8.40 2.35
C TYR A 265 -1.04 -8.46 2.84
N LEU A 266 -1.52 -9.65 3.27
CA LEU A 266 -2.83 -9.76 3.91
C LEU A 266 -2.71 -9.41 5.40
N ALA A 267 -3.71 -8.69 5.94
CA ALA A 267 -3.81 -8.40 7.36
C ALA A 267 -5.24 -8.60 7.87
N TYR A 268 -5.35 -9.24 9.03
CA TYR A 268 -6.61 -9.40 9.75
C TYR A 268 -6.82 -8.20 10.69
N CYS A 269 -8.00 -7.59 10.64
CA CYS A 269 -8.44 -6.59 11.58
C CYS A 269 -9.65 -7.11 12.38
N GLN A 270 -9.78 -6.66 13.61
CA GLN A 270 -10.92 -7.04 14.45
C GLN A 270 -12.25 -6.57 13.81
N HIS A 271 -13.33 -7.32 14.04
CA HIS A 271 -14.65 -7.03 13.43
C HIS A 271 -15.22 -5.65 13.77
N ASN A 272 -14.82 -5.10 14.91
CA ASN A 272 -15.23 -3.78 15.41
C ASN A 272 -14.24 -2.66 15.08
N THR A 273 -13.23 -2.92 14.24
CA THR A 273 -12.31 -1.88 13.75
C THR A 273 -13.06 -0.97 12.80
N GLU A 274 -13.35 0.25 13.25
CA GLU A 274 -13.98 1.28 12.43
C GLU A 274 -12.92 2.15 11.74
N VAL A 275 -13.28 2.71 10.59
CA VAL A 275 -12.44 3.59 9.79
C VAL A 275 -13.20 4.84 9.39
N CYS A 276 -12.53 5.96 9.41
CA CYS A 276 -13.05 7.23 8.91
C CYS A 276 -11.89 8.12 8.46
N ILE A 277 -12.20 9.12 7.66
CA ILE A 277 -11.21 10.15 7.33
C ILE A 277 -10.96 11.01 8.57
N ASP A 278 -9.70 11.03 9.00
CA ASP A 278 -9.25 11.89 10.10
C ASP A 278 -8.82 13.26 9.55
N SER A 279 -9.61 14.30 9.85
CA SER A 279 -9.32 15.67 9.42
C SER A 279 -8.00 16.23 9.97
N HIS A 280 -7.44 15.65 11.04
CA HIS A 280 -6.16 16.05 11.63
C HIS A 280 -4.96 15.31 10.99
N ASN A 281 -5.20 14.21 10.27
CA ASN A 281 -4.17 13.49 9.55
C ASN A 281 -3.90 14.15 8.19
N SER A 282 -2.90 15.05 8.13
CA SER A 282 -2.57 15.81 6.93
C SER A 282 -2.10 14.91 5.75
N VAL A 283 -1.50 13.75 6.03
CA VAL A 283 -1.05 12.80 5.00
C VAL A 283 -2.26 12.13 4.37
N MET A 284 -3.15 11.57 5.18
CA MET A 284 -4.41 10.98 4.71
C MET A 284 -5.22 11.98 3.90
N ASN A 285 -5.47 13.18 4.44
CA ASN A 285 -6.31 14.21 3.80
C ASN A 285 -5.74 14.74 2.46
N ARG A 286 -4.44 14.56 2.22
CA ARG A 286 -3.83 14.94 0.94
C ARG A 286 -4.11 13.91 -0.15
N GLU A 287 -4.20 12.62 0.19
CA GLU A 287 -4.18 11.53 -0.78
C GLU A 287 -5.51 10.75 -0.85
N ILE A 288 -6.29 10.77 0.25
CA ILE A 288 -7.48 9.94 0.43
C ILE A 288 -8.72 10.83 0.64
N SER A 289 -9.79 10.52 -0.08
CA SER A 289 -11.10 11.21 0.05
C SER A 289 -12.12 10.40 0.83
N ASP A 290 -12.01 9.06 0.79
CA ASP A 290 -12.95 8.16 1.46
C ASP A 290 -12.29 6.84 1.80
N ILE A 291 -12.81 6.13 2.81
CA ILE A 291 -12.30 4.85 3.29
C ILE A 291 -13.46 4.00 3.82
N GLY A 292 -13.44 2.71 3.59
CA GLY A 292 -14.50 1.85 4.09
C GLY A 292 -14.23 0.36 4.01
N TRP A 293 -15.03 -0.39 4.75
CA TRP A 293 -15.09 -1.84 4.74
C TRP A 293 -16.21 -2.31 3.82
N PHE A 294 -15.90 -3.15 2.85
CA PHE A 294 -16.84 -3.59 1.83
C PHE A 294 -16.86 -5.11 1.69
N PRO A 295 -18.07 -5.75 1.61
CA PRO A 295 -18.17 -7.12 1.14
C PRO A 295 -17.54 -7.28 -0.25
N TYR A 296 -17.11 -8.48 -0.59
CA TYR A 296 -16.42 -8.74 -1.87
C TYR A 296 -17.20 -8.21 -3.10
N GLU A 297 -18.51 -8.43 -3.16
CA GLU A 297 -19.36 -8.03 -4.29
C GLU A 297 -19.44 -6.50 -4.44
N GLU A 298 -19.34 -5.78 -3.35
CA GLU A 298 -19.29 -4.31 -3.36
C GLU A 298 -17.87 -3.82 -3.66
N ALA A 299 -16.87 -4.43 -3.04
CA ALA A 299 -15.46 -4.07 -3.26
C ALA A 299 -15.06 -4.21 -4.73
N ILE A 300 -15.48 -5.31 -5.41
CA ILE A 300 -15.13 -5.55 -6.82
C ILE A 300 -15.81 -4.54 -7.76
N LYS A 301 -17.00 -4.02 -7.41
CA LYS A 301 -17.71 -2.99 -8.18
C LYS A 301 -17.06 -1.62 -8.04
N ARG A 302 -16.50 -1.30 -6.85
CA ARG A 302 -15.82 -0.03 -6.58
C ARG A 302 -14.50 0.10 -7.34
N ILE A 303 -13.77 -1.01 -7.52
CA ILE A 303 -12.56 -1.02 -8.35
C ILE A 303 -12.96 -0.89 -9.82
N ARG A 304 -12.48 0.18 -10.47
CA ARG A 304 -12.81 0.49 -11.86
C ARG A 304 -12.54 -0.70 -12.80
N PRO A 305 -13.39 -0.98 -13.78
CA PRO A 305 -13.30 -2.17 -14.65
C PRO A 305 -11.97 -2.29 -15.39
N TYR A 306 -11.35 -1.17 -15.78
CA TYR A 306 -10.08 -1.17 -16.49
C TYR A 306 -8.87 -1.53 -15.62
N ASN A 307 -8.99 -1.51 -14.29
CA ASN A 307 -7.97 -1.98 -13.36
C ASN A 307 -8.05 -3.51 -13.20
N VAL A 308 -7.87 -4.23 -14.29
CA VAL A 308 -8.06 -5.69 -14.39
C VAL A 308 -7.18 -6.44 -13.40
N GLU A 309 -5.90 -6.09 -13.31
CA GLU A 309 -4.93 -6.74 -12.43
C GLU A 309 -5.32 -6.53 -10.96
N LYS A 310 -5.75 -5.34 -10.56
CA LYS A 310 -6.22 -5.05 -9.20
C LYS A 310 -7.48 -5.85 -8.84
N ARG A 311 -8.41 -6.00 -9.78
CA ARG A 311 -9.60 -6.86 -9.61
C ARG A 311 -9.21 -8.33 -9.44
N GLN A 312 -8.20 -8.80 -10.18
CA GLN A 312 -7.66 -10.16 -10.04
C GLN A 312 -6.99 -10.37 -8.67
N ILE A 313 -6.28 -9.35 -8.15
CA ILE A 313 -5.71 -9.39 -6.80
C ILE A 313 -6.80 -9.50 -5.74
N LEU A 314 -7.87 -8.69 -5.83
CA LEU A 314 -9.01 -8.80 -4.91
C LEU A 314 -9.64 -10.20 -4.95
N MET A 315 -9.87 -10.73 -6.14
CA MET A 315 -10.41 -12.07 -6.33
C MET A 315 -9.50 -13.15 -5.73
N SER A 316 -8.18 -13.02 -5.91
CA SER A 316 -7.18 -13.95 -5.37
C SER A 316 -7.15 -13.89 -3.85
N ALA A 317 -7.15 -12.68 -3.25
CA ALA A 317 -7.22 -12.49 -1.81
C ALA A 317 -8.49 -13.14 -1.23
N PHE A 318 -9.64 -12.90 -1.84
CA PHE A 318 -10.91 -13.46 -1.41
C PHE A 318 -10.93 -15.00 -1.50
N ARG A 319 -10.41 -15.59 -2.58
CA ARG A 319 -10.27 -17.05 -2.71
C ARG A 319 -9.38 -17.65 -1.63
N ILE A 320 -8.28 -16.97 -1.29
CA ILE A 320 -7.39 -17.41 -0.20
C ILE A 320 -8.16 -17.39 1.12
N LEU A 321 -8.83 -16.29 1.45
CA LEU A 321 -9.57 -16.13 2.71
C LEU A 321 -10.72 -17.12 2.86
N THR A 322 -11.34 -17.56 1.76
CA THR A 322 -12.48 -18.50 1.78
C THR A 322 -12.09 -19.97 1.70
N LYS A 323 -10.90 -20.28 1.16
CA LYS A 323 -10.47 -21.69 0.93
C LYS A 323 -9.39 -22.16 1.87
N TYR A 324 -8.61 -21.26 2.44
CA TYR A 324 -7.42 -21.61 3.22
C TYR A 324 -7.49 -21.00 4.62
N ILE A 325 -6.83 -21.69 5.56
CA ILE A 325 -6.62 -21.15 6.90
C ILE A 325 -5.49 -20.13 6.82
N VAL A 326 -5.79 -18.89 7.20
CA VAL A 326 -4.80 -17.82 7.31
C VAL A 326 -4.47 -17.60 8.79
N LEU A 327 -3.18 -17.43 9.09
CA LEU A 327 -2.67 -17.31 10.46
C LEU A 327 -2.19 -15.88 10.73
N PRO A 328 -3.00 -15.02 11.34
CA PRO A 328 -2.55 -13.73 11.82
C PRO A 328 -1.46 -13.88 12.88
N GLY A 329 -0.44 -13.04 12.85
CA GLY A 329 0.67 -13.21 13.79
C GLY A 329 1.38 -11.92 14.20
N ARG A 330 1.24 -11.55 15.47
CA ARG A 330 1.85 -10.34 16.05
C ARG A 330 3.38 -10.30 16.04
N GLU A 331 4.06 -11.45 15.95
CA GLU A 331 5.54 -11.48 15.99
C GLU A 331 6.21 -10.86 14.77
N TYR A 332 5.54 -10.83 13.63
CA TYR A 332 6.06 -10.20 12.41
C TYR A 332 6.27 -8.69 12.57
N LEU A 333 5.40 -8.04 13.30
CA LEU A 333 5.44 -6.58 13.52
C LEU A 333 6.53 -6.19 14.52
N LYS A 334 6.83 -7.05 15.51
CA LYS A 334 7.93 -6.81 16.46
C LYS A 334 9.31 -6.80 15.79
N LEU A 335 9.52 -7.57 14.71
CA LEU A 335 10.77 -7.61 13.97
C LEU A 335 11.02 -6.35 13.14
N THR A 336 9.96 -5.67 12.72
CA THR A 336 10.05 -4.45 11.90
C THR A 336 10.20 -3.17 12.74
N SER A 337 9.64 -3.15 13.95
CA SER A 337 9.74 -2.00 14.88
C SER A 337 11.07 -1.94 15.65
N GLY A 338 11.83 -3.03 15.70
CA GLY A 338 13.10 -3.14 16.42
C GLY A 338 14.29 -2.35 15.83
N HIS A 339 14.16 -1.77 14.64
CA HIS A 339 15.24 -1.04 13.98
C HIS A 339 15.25 0.48 14.21
N SER A 340 14.26 1.01 14.95
CA SER A 340 14.17 2.46 15.22
C SER A 340 14.60 2.88 16.63
N ARG A 341 15.08 1.97 17.48
CA ARG A 341 15.57 2.31 18.82
C ARG A 341 17.03 1.88 19.03
N ARG A 342 17.97 2.61 18.43
CA ARG A 342 19.34 2.74 18.97
C ARG A 342 19.70 4.21 19.05
N GLY A 343 19.23 4.82 20.10
CA GLY A 343 19.70 6.06 20.67
C GLY A 343 19.62 5.91 22.17
N THR A 344 20.48 5.09 22.76
CA THR A 344 20.74 5.11 24.22
C THR A 344 21.52 6.38 24.55
N PRO A 345 21.07 7.19 25.50
CA PRO A 345 21.94 8.23 26.07
C PRO A 345 23.01 7.52 26.89
N HIS A 346 24.26 7.76 26.55
CA HIS A 346 25.38 7.44 27.41
C HIS A 346 25.18 8.17 28.76
N GLN A 347 24.92 7.41 29.81
CA GLN A 347 25.16 7.87 31.18
C GLN A 347 26.66 7.96 31.35
N LEU A 348 27.18 9.17 31.51
CA LEU A 348 28.47 9.44 32.07
C LEU A 348 28.43 9.04 33.55
N VAL A 349 29.13 7.97 33.86
CA VAL A 349 29.44 7.58 35.24
C VAL A 349 30.65 8.41 35.67
N ASP A 350 30.41 9.35 36.59
CA ASP A 350 31.46 10.01 37.36
C ASP A 350 32.21 8.96 38.21
N ARG A 351 33.52 8.88 38.02
CA ARG A 351 34.43 8.28 38.98
C ARG A 351 35.37 9.35 39.52
N ASP A 352 35.18 9.58 40.78
CA ASP A 352 36.01 10.26 41.78
C ASP A 352 37.48 10.46 41.48
N GLY A 353 38.00 11.61 41.93
CA GLY A 353 39.36 11.68 42.34
C GLY A 353 40.05 13.03 42.30
N ASN A 354 39.69 13.91 43.21
CA ASN A 354 40.61 14.65 44.12
C ASN A 354 41.64 15.72 43.62
N ARG A 355 41.49 16.88 44.27
CA ARG A 355 42.50 17.89 44.72
C ARG A 355 43.04 18.90 43.71
N GLY A 356 42.60 20.12 43.83
CA GLY A 356 43.36 21.10 44.63
C GLY A 356 44.17 22.09 43.82
N HIS A 357 43.83 23.32 43.93
CA HIS A 357 44.59 24.56 44.16
C HIS A 357 44.21 25.76 43.25
N THR A 358 43.62 26.66 43.91
CA THR A 358 43.67 28.14 43.89
C THR A 358 44.64 28.85 42.92
N ARG A 359 44.11 29.92 42.27
CA ARG A 359 44.48 31.34 42.18
C ARG A 359 43.96 31.90 40.85
N GLY A 360 43.12 32.83 40.79
CA GLY A 360 42.89 34.21 40.93
C GLY A 360 43.67 35.12 39.95
N PRO A 361 43.23 36.32 39.71
CA PRO A 361 42.73 36.82 38.43
C PRO A 361 43.70 37.81 37.75
N ARG A 362 43.53 37.93 36.42
CA ARG A 362 43.69 39.25 35.74
C ARG A 362 42.94 39.23 34.44
#